data_dfce87d53b6c3cfbc62e918b4351d362
#
_entry.id   dfce87d53b6c3cfbc62e918b4351d362
#
_cell.length_a   1.000
_cell.length_b   1.000
_cell.length_c   1.000
_cell.angle_alpha   90.00
_cell.angle_beta   90.00
_cell.angle_gamma   90.00
#
_symmetry.space_group_name_H-M   'P 1'
#
loop_
_entity.id
_entity.type
_entity.pdbx_description
1 polymer ?
#
loop_
_entity_poly.entity_id
_entity_poly.type
_entity_poly.pdbx_seq_one_letter_code
_entity_poly.pdbx_strand_id
1 'polypeptide(L)'
;MYRFNTNDFLIRIPLFVIFFWFGLLKVIELSPAQGLIIDTVYWMPFLSPEDWVIVIGYWEMLIGLFFLAKKTTFYAMLLLFLQMSGTFMPLVLLPSVTFQDSNYLLPTLEGQYIIKNIIIITSAIVIGRYYLNC
;
A
#
# COMPACT_ATOMS: atom_id res chain seq x y z
N MET A 1 -30.46 0.30 -4.07
CA MET A 1 -30.17 0.58 -2.66
C MET A 1 -29.04 -0.30 -2.18
N TYR A 2 -27.97 0.32 -1.67
CA TYR A 2 -26.81 -0.43 -1.19
C TYR A 2 -27.21 -1.22 0.06
N ARG A 3 -27.20 -2.53 -0.04
CA ARG A 3 -27.43 -3.38 1.12
C ARG A 3 -26.14 -3.48 1.92
N PHE A 4 -26.21 -3.07 3.18
CA PHE A 4 -25.10 -3.19 4.09
C PHE A 4 -24.78 -4.69 4.23
N ASN A 5 -23.65 -5.09 3.66
CA ASN A 5 -23.23 -6.49 3.69
C ASN A 5 -22.17 -6.66 4.77
N THR A 6 -22.38 -7.61 5.67
CA THR A 6 -21.41 -7.95 6.72
C THR A 6 -20.05 -8.27 6.11
N ASN A 7 -20.02 -8.79 4.89
CA ASN A 7 -18.80 -9.12 4.19
C ASN A 7 -17.94 -7.88 3.87
N ASP A 8 -18.56 -6.69 3.75
CA ASP A 8 -17.80 -5.45 3.56
C ASP A 8 -16.86 -5.16 4.73
N PHE A 9 -17.31 -5.38 5.96
CA PHE A 9 -16.48 -5.16 7.13
C PHE A 9 -15.31 -6.14 7.21
N LEU A 10 -15.54 -7.37 6.79
CA LEU A 10 -14.47 -8.37 6.77
C LEU A 10 -13.31 -7.97 5.88
N ILE A 11 -13.56 -7.12 4.90
CA ILE A 11 -12.51 -6.60 4.00
C ILE A 11 -12.05 -5.21 4.45
N ARG A 12 -12.98 -4.33 4.85
CA ARG A 12 -12.66 -2.94 5.19
C ARG A 12 -11.81 -2.81 6.46
N ILE A 13 -12.13 -3.59 7.48
CA ILE A 13 -11.40 -3.51 8.75
C ILE A 13 -9.94 -3.94 8.60
N PRO A 14 -9.61 -5.09 7.98
CA PRO A 14 -8.21 -5.44 7.74
C PRO A 14 -7.46 -4.41 6.88
N LEU A 15 -8.09 -3.86 5.86
CA LEU A 15 -7.47 -2.82 5.04
C LEU A 15 -7.15 -1.57 5.89
N PHE A 16 -8.09 -1.14 6.73
CA PHE A 16 -7.85 -0.04 7.65
C PHE A 16 -6.69 -0.34 8.60
N VAL A 17 -6.70 -1.51 9.24
CA VAL A 17 -5.67 -1.88 10.23
C VAL A 17 -4.29 -1.86 9.58
N ILE A 18 -4.16 -2.50 8.43
CA ILE A 18 -2.86 -2.63 7.74
C ILE A 18 -2.35 -1.25 7.32
N PHE A 19 -3.17 -0.47 6.61
CA PHE A 19 -2.73 0.82 6.07
C PHE A 19 -2.50 1.85 7.17
N PHE A 20 -3.39 1.93 8.13
CA PHE A 20 -3.25 2.90 9.21
C PHE A 20 -2.06 2.57 10.10
N TRP A 21 -1.93 1.33 10.52
CA TRP A 21 -0.85 0.90 11.41
C TRP A 21 0.52 1.05 10.73
N PHE A 22 0.65 0.51 9.53
CA PHE A 22 1.93 0.56 8.83
C PHE A 22 2.28 1.98 8.39
N GLY A 23 1.29 2.78 8.04
CA GLY A 23 1.50 4.19 7.76
C GLY A 23 1.96 4.96 8.99
N LEU A 24 1.35 4.69 10.14
CA LEU A 24 1.75 5.31 11.41
C LEU A 24 3.20 4.98 11.75
N LEU A 25 3.61 3.71 11.57
CA LEU A 25 5.00 3.32 11.85
C LEU A 25 5.99 4.10 10.98
N LYS A 26 5.63 4.42 9.74
CA LYS A 26 6.47 5.23 8.88
C LYS A 26 6.57 6.67 9.36
N VAL A 27 5.47 7.24 9.83
CA VAL A 27 5.44 8.62 10.34
C VAL A 27 6.29 8.76 11.59
N ILE A 28 6.26 7.78 12.48
CA ILE A 28 7.06 7.81 13.73
C ILE A 28 8.44 7.18 13.54
N GLU A 29 8.83 6.86 12.31
CA GLU A 29 10.16 6.37 11.93
C GLU A 29 10.54 5.02 12.57
N LEU A 30 9.54 4.17 12.81
CA LEU A 30 9.74 2.83 13.34
C LEU A 30 9.42 1.72 12.33
N SER A 31 9.25 2.06 11.05
CA SER A 31 8.94 1.06 10.02
C SER A 31 10.18 0.26 9.64
N PRO A 32 10.11 -1.08 9.61
CA PRO A 32 11.20 -1.89 9.09
C PRO A 32 11.39 -1.73 7.58
N ALA A 33 10.41 -1.17 6.87
CA ALA A 33 10.49 -0.92 5.44
C ALA A 33 11.19 0.40 5.08
N GLN A 34 11.60 1.20 6.08
CA GLN A 34 12.15 2.54 5.85
C GLN A 34 13.36 2.53 4.91
N GLY A 35 14.31 1.63 5.13
CA GLY A 35 15.49 1.53 4.28
C GLY A 35 15.15 1.19 2.84
N LEU A 36 14.23 0.26 2.63
CA LEU A 36 13.78 -0.11 1.28
C LEU A 36 13.10 1.06 0.56
N ILE A 37 12.28 1.81 1.26
CA ILE A 37 11.60 2.99 0.69
C ILE A 37 12.63 4.07 0.33
N ILE A 38 13.57 4.34 1.21
CA ILE A 38 14.62 5.33 0.97
C ILE A 38 15.40 4.97 -0.29
N ASP A 39 15.81 3.71 -0.43
CA ASP A 39 16.54 3.22 -1.60
C ASP A 39 15.70 3.27 -2.87
N THR A 40 14.38 3.19 -2.76
CA THR A 40 13.47 3.22 -3.90
C THR A 40 13.20 4.65 -4.38
N VAL A 41 13.09 5.61 -3.47
CA VAL A 41 12.68 6.99 -3.78
C VAL A 41 13.83 7.99 -3.85
N TYR A 42 15.08 7.53 -3.82
CA TYR A 42 16.25 8.43 -3.79
C TYR A 42 16.30 9.38 -5.00
N TRP A 43 15.69 8.99 -6.13
CA TRP A 43 15.67 9.77 -7.36
C TRP A 43 14.54 10.81 -7.39
N MET A 44 13.60 10.76 -6.45
CA MET A 44 12.43 11.63 -6.48
C MET A 44 12.81 13.07 -6.06
N PRO A 45 12.33 14.07 -6.82
CA PRO A 45 12.62 15.46 -6.50
C PRO A 45 11.77 15.99 -5.35
N PHE A 46 12.04 17.21 -4.93
CA PHE A 46 11.32 18.07 -3.98
C PHE A 46 11.60 17.79 -2.53
N LEU A 47 11.73 16.54 -2.10
CA LEU A 47 11.93 16.17 -0.70
C LEU A 47 13.11 15.20 -0.57
N SER A 48 13.71 15.16 0.63
CA SER A 48 14.70 14.13 0.92
C SER A 48 14.03 12.74 0.97
N PRO A 49 14.77 11.66 0.74
CA PRO A 49 14.18 10.30 0.83
C PRO A 49 13.50 10.04 2.18
N GLU A 50 14.07 10.53 3.27
CA GLU A 50 13.51 10.38 4.61
C GLU A 50 12.15 11.09 4.73
N ASP A 51 12.04 12.29 4.17
CA ASP A 51 10.78 13.04 4.16
C ASP A 51 9.73 12.34 3.29
N TRP A 52 10.14 11.71 2.20
CA TRP A 52 9.23 10.91 1.38
C TRP A 52 8.65 9.73 2.15
N VAL A 53 9.43 9.09 3.04
CA VAL A 53 8.91 8.02 3.89
C VAL A 53 7.76 8.53 4.76
N ILE A 54 7.92 9.72 5.34
CA ILE A 54 6.87 10.33 6.18
C ILE A 54 5.62 10.65 5.35
N VAL A 55 5.80 11.22 4.16
CA VAL A 55 4.69 11.50 3.24
C VAL A 55 3.93 10.22 2.89
N ILE A 56 4.65 9.15 2.57
CA ILE A 56 4.05 7.85 2.26
C ILE A 56 3.28 7.32 3.47
N GLY A 57 3.82 7.50 4.67
CA GLY A 57 3.15 7.10 5.90
C GLY A 57 1.79 7.78 6.07
N TYR A 58 1.74 9.11 5.92
CA TYR A 58 0.48 9.86 5.97
C TYR A 58 -0.47 9.42 4.85
N TRP A 59 0.05 9.18 3.65
CA TRP A 59 -0.71 8.70 2.52
C TRP A 59 -1.40 7.37 2.84
N GLU A 60 -0.67 6.42 3.42
CA GLU A 60 -1.22 5.13 3.81
C GLU A 60 -2.27 5.26 4.92
N MET A 61 -2.04 6.14 5.90
CA MET A 61 -3.02 6.39 6.96
C MET A 61 -4.34 6.91 6.38
N LEU A 62 -4.27 7.82 5.40
CA LEU A 62 -5.46 8.32 4.70
C LEU A 62 -6.17 7.22 3.93
N ILE A 63 -5.44 6.34 3.26
CA ILE A 63 -6.03 5.20 2.55
C ILE A 63 -6.84 4.35 3.53
N GLY A 64 -6.27 4.02 4.66
CA GLY A 64 -6.94 3.22 5.68
C GLY A 64 -8.22 3.88 6.18
N LEU A 65 -8.15 5.16 6.51
CA LEU A 65 -9.32 5.91 6.97
C LEU A 65 -10.41 5.98 5.92
N PHE A 66 -10.05 6.19 4.66
CA PHE A 66 -11.02 6.29 3.58
C PHE A 66 -11.70 4.96 3.27
N PHE A 67 -11.06 3.83 3.55
CA PHE A 67 -11.72 2.53 3.38
C PHE A 67 -12.79 2.24 4.42
N LEU A 68 -12.77 2.93 5.57
CA LEU A 68 -13.77 2.71 6.61
C LEU A 68 -15.17 3.22 6.23
N ALA A 69 -15.26 4.24 5.37
CA ALA A 69 -16.52 4.83 4.98
C ALA A 69 -16.84 4.55 3.52
N LYS A 70 -18.10 4.25 3.24
CA LYS A 70 -18.54 4.00 1.85
C LYS A 70 -18.35 5.21 0.96
N LYS A 71 -18.64 6.41 1.48
CA LYS A 71 -18.57 7.65 0.71
C LYS A 71 -17.16 8.00 0.27
N THR A 72 -16.16 7.56 1.00
CA THR A 72 -14.75 7.87 0.71
C THR A 72 -14.01 6.71 0.04
N THR A 73 -14.69 5.60 -0.26
CA THR A 73 -14.06 4.42 -0.87
C THR A 73 -13.41 4.74 -2.21
N PHE A 74 -14.04 5.60 -3.03
CA PHE A 74 -13.46 6.01 -4.31
C PHE A 74 -12.08 6.66 -4.11
N TYR A 75 -11.98 7.57 -3.15
CA TYR A 75 -10.70 8.24 -2.86
C TYR A 75 -9.67 7.26 -2.31
N ALA A 76 -10.09 6.30 -1.48
CA ALA A 76 -9.20 5.26 -0.98
C ALA A 76 -8.62 4.45 -2.14
N MET A 77 -9.46 4.06 -3.09
CA MET A 77 -9.01 3.29 -4.26
C MET A 77 -8.06 4.09 -5.13
N LEU A 78 -8.38 5.36 -5.39
CA LEU A 78 -7.52 6.22 -6.20
C LEU A 78 -6.13 6.36 -5.57
N LEU A 79 -6.08 6.66 -4.28
CA LEU A 79 -4.82 6.79 -3.54
C LEU A 79 -4.07 5.46 -3.49
N LEU A 80 -4.79 4.35 -3.33
CA LEU A 80 -4.19 3.02 -3.29
C LEU A 80 -3.49 2.67 -4.61
N PHE A 81 -4.17 2.88 -5.73
CA PHE A 81 -3.58 2.55 -7.03
C PHE A 81 -2.37 3.42 -7.35
N LEU A 82 -2.41 4.69 -6.96
CA LEU A 82 -1.25 5.58 -7.11
C LEU A 82 -0.08 5.08 -6.25
N GLN A 83 -0.35 4.66 -5.03
CA GLN A 83 0.70 4.15 -4.15
C GLN A 83 1.25 2.81 -4.61
N MET A 84 0.41 1.94 -5.16
CA MET A 84 0.86 0.62 -5.61
C MET A 84 1.88 0.70 -6.74
N SER A 85 1.81 1.73 -7.58
CA SER A 85 2.84 1.94 -8.59
C SER A 85 4.21 2.15 -7.94
N GLY A 86 4.28 2.88 -6.83
CA GLY A 86 5.51 3.04 -6.06
C GLY A 86 5.89 1.79 -5.27
N THR A 87 4.89 1.08 -4.73
CA THR A 87 5.13 -0.13 -3.95
C THR A 87 5.78 -1.24 -4.78
N PHE A 88 5.38 -1.39 -6.05
CA PHE A 88 5.97 -2.38 -6.94
C PHE A 88 7.28 -1.92 -7.59
N MET A 89 7.64 -0.66 -7.44
CA MET A 89 8.85 -0.09 -8.04
C MET A 89 10.15 -0.81 -7.66
N PRO A 90 10.36 -1.25 -6.39
CA PRO A 90 11.58 -1.97 -6.02
C PRO A 90 11.80 -3.28 -6.77
N LEU A 91 10.74 -3.92 -7.27
CA LEU A 91 10.89 -5.15 -8.06
C LEU A 91 11.65 -4.88 -9.37
N VAL A 92 11.59 -3.66 -9.88
CA VAL A 92 12.25 -3.26 -11.11
C VAL A 92 13.55 -2.50 -10.82
N LEU A 93 13.54 -1.58 -9.84
CA LEU A 93 14.67 -0.71 -9.54
C LEU A 93 15.72 -1.39 -8.63
N LEU A 94 15.29 -2.30 -7.78
CA LEU A 94 16.16 -2.95 -6.79
C LEU A 94 16.07 -4.48 -6.88
N PRO A 95 16.36 -5.08 -8.04
CA PRO A 95 16.22 -6.53 -8.18
C PRO A 95 17.19 -7.32 -7.29
N SER A 96 18.33 -6.74 -6.94
CA SER A 96 19.28 -7.38 -6.03
C SER A 96 18.76 -7.48 -4.60
N VAL A 97 17.83 -6.60 -4.20
CA VAL A 97 17.20 -6.62 -2.87
C VAL A 97 15.96 -7.50 -2.87
N THR A 98 15.22 -7.53 -3.99
CA THR A 98 13.91 -8.18 -4.05
C THR A 98 13.94 -9.61 -4.59
N PHE A 99 15.03 -10.02 -5.26
CA PHE A 99 15.18 -11.37 -5.79
C PHE A 99 16.54 -11.96 -5.42
N GLN A 100 16.55 -13.28 -5.19
CA GLN A 100 17.78 -14.02 -4.86
C GLN A 100 18.54 -14.36 -6.14
N ASP A 101 19.85 -14.09 -6.18
CA ASP A 101 20.75 -14.46 -7.27
C ASP A 101 20.23 -14.05 -8.66
N SER A 102 19.57 -12.90 -8.74
CA SER A 102 18.95 -12.37 -9.97
C SER A 102 17.91 -13.31 -10.59
N ASN A 103 17.34 -14.21 -9.81
CA ASN A 103 16.32 -15.15 -10.26
C ASN A 103 14.92 -14.68 -9.87
N TYR A 104 14.12 -14.27 -10.87
CA TYR A 104 12.77 -13.75 -10.64
C TYR A 104 11.80 -14.77 -10.05
N LEU A 105 12.13 -16.05 -10.05
CA LEU A 105 11.32 -17.08 -9.39
C LEU A 105 11.66 -17.25 -7.91
N LEU A 106 12.69 -16.57 -7.42
CA LEU A 106 13.16 -16.67 -6.04
C LEU A 106 13.15 -15.31 -5.35
N PRO A 107 11.95 -14.76 -5.00
CA PRO A 107 11.91 -13.49 -4.30
C PRO A 107 12.50 -13.58 -2.90
N THR A 108 13.18 -12.52 -2.48
CA THR A 108 13.64 -12.37 -1.10
C THR A 108 12.44 -12.12 -0.17
N LEU A 109 12.68 -12.00 1.13
CA LEU A 109 11.61 -11.63 2.07
C LEU A 109 10.97 -10.28 1.69
N GLU A 110 11.78 -9.29 1.33
CA GLU A 110 11.31 -7.99 0.86
C GLU A 110 10.50 -8.13 -0.43
N GLY A 111 10.97 -8.94 -1.37
CA GLY A 111 10.24 -9.20 -2.61
C GLY A 111 8.90 -9.87 -2.36
N GLN A 112 8.84 -10.82 -1.42
CA GLN A 112 7.60 -11.49 -1.05
C GLN A 112 6.59 -10.52 -0.43
N TYR A 113 7.04 -9.61 0.44
CA TYR A 113 6.17 -8.59 1.02
C TYR A 113 5.53 -7.71 -0.05
N ILE A 114 6.29 -7.34 -1.06
CA ILE A 114 5.79 -6.50 -2.14
C ILE A 114 4.76 -7.27 -2.98
N ILE A 115 5.09 -8.51 -3.35
CA ILE A 115 4.21 -9.35 -4.19
C ILE A 115 2.87 -9.63 -3.47
N LYS A 116 2.88 -9.79 -2.16
CA LYS A 116 1.66 -10.00 -1.37
C LYS A 116 0.67 -8.84 -1.47
N ASN A 117 1.11 -7.66 -1.89
CA ASN A 117 0.21 -6.52 -2.10
C ASN A 117 -0.83 -6.78 -3.21
N ILE A 118 -0.62 -7.80 -4.04
CA ILE A 118 -1.64 -8.24 -5.00
C ILE A 118 -2.97 -8.55 -4.29
N ILE A 119 -2.91 -9.15 -3.10
CA ILE A 119 -4.11 -9.44 -2.29
C ILE A 119 -4.81 -8.16 -1.88
N ILE A 120 -4.06 -7.13 -1.52
CA ILE A 120 -4.62 -5.82 -1.15
C ILE A 120 -5.34 -5.19 -2.35
N ILE A 121 -4.71 -5.24 -3.53
CA ILE A 121 -5.30 -4.70 -4.76
C ILE A 121 -6.60 -5.42 -5.09
N THR A 122 -6.62 -6.74 -5.03
CA THR A 122 -7.83 -7.52 -5.33
C THR A 122 -8.93 -7.26 -4.31
N SER A 123 -8.58 -7.13 -3.03
CA SER A 123 -9.54 -6.79 -1.97
C SER A 123 -10.15 -5.41 -2.21
N ALA A 124 -9.33 -4.43 -2.61
CA ALA A 124 -9.80 -3.08 -2.93
C ALA A 124 -10.72 -3.08 -4.14
N ILE A 125 -10.41 -3.88 -5.17
CA ILE A 125 -11.25 -4.02 -6.35
C ILE A 125 -12.62 -4.60 -5.99
N VAL A 126 -12.66 -5.61 -5.12
CA VAL A 126 -13.92 -6.20 -4.65
C VAL A 126 -14.78 -5.14 -3.95
N ILE A 127 -14.20 -4.37 -3.05
CA ILE A 127 -14.91 -3.31 -2.33
C ILE A 127 -15.37 -2.21 -3.31
N GLY A 128 -14.50 -1.78 -4.22
CA GLY A 128 -14.83 -0.74 -5.19
C GLY A 128 -15.90 -1.18 -6.17
N ARG A 129 -15.92 -2.45 -6.54
CA ARG A 129 -16.94 -3.01 -7.42
C ARG A 129 -18.34 -2.87 -6.80
N TYR A 130 -18.48 -3.15 -5.52
CA TYR A 130 -19.76 -2.96 -4.83
C TYR A 130 -20.15 -1.48 -4.80
N TYR A 131 -19.20 -0.60 -4.62
CA TYR A 131 -19.45 0.84 -4.61
C TYR A 131 -19.90 1.35 -5.98
N LEU A 132 -19.25 0.88 -7.06
CA LEU A 132 -19.53 1.36 -8.42
C LEU A 132 -20.83 0.79 -9.00
N ASN A 133 -21.32 -0.32 -8.47
CA ASN A 133 -22.54 -0.96 -8.95
C ASN A 133 -23.81 -0.53 -8.17
N CYS A 134 -23.72 0.53 -7.38
CA CYS A 134 -24.86 1.07 -6.63
C CYS A 134 -25.62 2.13 -7.43
#